data_c1a24947630bbb57270c13f317d82f63
#
_entry.id   c1a24947630bbb57270c13f317d82f63
#
_cell.length_a   1.000
_cell.length_b   1.000
_cell.length_c   1.000
_cell.angle_alpha   90.00
_cell.angle_beta   90.00
_cell.angle_gamma   90.00
#
_symmetry.space_group_name_H-M   'P 1'
#
loop_
_entity.id
_entity.type
_entity.pdbx_description
1 polymer ?
#
loop_
_entity_poly.entity_id
_entity_poly.type
_entity_poly.pdbx_seq_one_letter_code
_entity_poly.pdbx_strand_id
1 'polypeptide(L)'
;MKSIACARIAFLLLLLASIQTRAVEHPGILPKDADCSSCHVKKISGKSVHSAMSTSCTVCHVAKTEGDMTTLNLAMPKGQICFACHEKSAALQQHVPVVKGSCVDCHDAHSSDQRMLLLANLPAVRSNKQK
;
A
#
# COMPACT_ATOMS: atom_id res chain seq x y z
N MET A 1 -6.72 -6.82 -49.82
CA MET A 1 -5.64 -6.92 -48.81
C MET A 1 -5.47 -5.65 -47.93
N LYS A 2 -6.05 -4.51 -48.22
CA LYS A 2 -5.94 -3.24 -47.42
C LYS A 2 -6.88 -3.22 -46.18
N SER A 3 -8.01 -3.94 -46.19
CA SER A 3 -9.02 -3.89 -45.13
C SER A 3 -8.59 -4.61 -43.82
N ILE A 4 -7.80 -5.67 -43.91
CA ILE A 4 -7.38 -6.49 -42.73
C ILE A 4 -6.30 -5.77 -41.90
N ALA A 5 -5.46 -4.94 -42.53
CA ALA A 5 -4.43 -4.17 -41.85
C ALA A 5 -5.02 -3.06 -40.96
N CYS A 6 -6.05 -2.34 -41.44
CA CYS A 6 -6.74 -1.32 -40.64
C CYS A 6 -7.44 -1.89 -39.40
N ALA A 7 -8.09 -3.07 -39.51
CA ALA A 7 -8.77 -3.70 -38.39
C ALA A 7 -7.78 -4.15 -37.28
N ARG A 8 -6.60 -4.62 -37.66
CA ARG A 8 -5.55 -5.02 -36.72
C ARG A 8 -4.93 -3.84 -35.96
N ILE A 9 -4.73 -2.71 -36.64
CA ILE A 9 -4.21 -1.48 -36.02
C ILE A 9 -5.25 -0.91 -35.04
N ALA A 10 -6.53 -0.87 -35.41
CA ALA A 10 -7.60 -0.40 -34.53
C ALA A 10 -7.74 -1.28 -33.28
N PHE A 11 -7.61 -2.61 -33.39
CA PHE A 11 -7.65 -3.52 -32.26
C PHE A 11 -6.45 -3.37 -31.33
N LEU A 12 -5.25 -3.11 -31.87
CA LEU A 12 -4.04 -2.86 -31.07
C LEU A 12 -4.13 -1.54 -30.29
N LEU A 13 -4.71 -0.50 -30.90
CA LEU A 13 -4.94 0.79 -30.25
C LEU A 13 -5.98 0.72 -29.12
N LEU A 14 -7.00 -0.14 -29.26
CA LEU A 14 -7.97 -0.37 -28.20
C LEU A 14 -7.36 -1.09 -26.97
N LEU A 15 -6.40 -1.99 -27.19
CA LEU A 15 -5.72 -2.71 -26.11
C LEU A 15 -4.76 -1.81 -25.30
N LEU A 16 -4.23 -0.76 -25.90
CA LEU A 16 -3.34 0.20 -25.22
C LEU A 16 -4.10 1.21 -24.33
N ALA A 17 -5.41 1.37 -24.52
CA ALA A 17 -6.22 2.33 -23.77
C ALA A 17 -6.63 1.85 -22.36
N SER A 18 -6.29 0.63 -21.95
CA SER A 18 -6.84 0.02 -20.73
C SER A 18 -5.91 0.05 -19.51
N ILE A 19 -4.75 0.69 -19.56
CA ILE A 19 -3.87 0.82 -18.40
C ILE A 19 -4.12 2.19 -17.75
N GLN A 20 -5.30 2.37 -17.20
CA GLN A 20 -5.56 3.47 -16.28
C GLN A 20 -5.19 2.99 -14.86
N THR A 21 -4.01 3.34 -14.41
CA THR A 21 -3.70 3.30 -12.98
C THR A 21 -4.62 4.30 -12.28
N ARG A 22 -5.65 3.81 -11.61
CA ARG A 22 -6.49 4.67 -10.77
C ARG A 22 -5.64 5.16 -9.62
N ALA A 23 -5.14 6.38 -9.71
CA ALA A 23 -4.71 7.13 -8.55
C ALA A 23 -5.92 7.27 -7.61
N VAL A 24 -5.72 7.03 -6.33
CA VAL A 24 -6.77 7.27 -5.33
C VAL A 24 -6.89 8.79 -5.21
N GLU A 25 -7.91 9.33 -5.86
CA GLU A 25 -8.19 10.76 -5.83
C GLU A 25 -8.72 11.13 -4.45
N HIS A 26 -8.08 12.08 -3.81
CA HIS A 26 -8.63 12.76 -2.64
C HIS A 26 -9.63 13.81 -3.09
N PRO A 27 -10.79 13.93 -2.44
CA PRO A 27 -11.75 14.97 -2.78
C PRO A 27 -11.16 16.35 -2.47
N GLY A 28 -10.84 17.10 -3.51
CA GLY A 28 -10.46 18.51 -3.41
C GLY A 28 -9.08 18.76 -2.80
N ILE A 29 -8.86 20.01 -2.43
CA ILE A 29 -7.63 20.47 -1.77
C ILE A 29 -7.70 20.12 -0.29
N LEU A 30 -6.74 19.33 0.19
CA LEU A 30 -6.62 19.05 1.62
C LEU A 30 -6.09 20.30 2.36
N PRO A 31 -6.73 20.70 3.48
CA PRO A 31 -6.17 21.72 4.35
C PRO A 31 -4.76 21.30 4.82
N LYS A 32 -3.88 22.28 5.03
CA LYS A 32 -2.50 22.01 5.47
C LYS A 32 -2.43 21.20 6.78
N ASP A 33 -3.40 21.41 7.65
CA ASP A 33 -3.50 20.79 8.97
C ASP A 33 -4.65 19.77 9.02
N ALA A 34 -4.97 19.11 7.89
CA ALA A 34 -6.05 18.14 7.83
C ALA A 34 -5.81 16.98 8.79
N ASP A 35 -6.77 16.72 9.68
CA ASP A 35 -6.80 15.48 10.45
C ASP A 35 -7.29 14.34 9.58
N CYS A 36 -6.35 13.56 9.06
CA CYS A 36 -6.64 12.41 8.20
C CYS A 36 -7.50 11.35 8.92
N SER A 37 -7.33 11.20 10.23
CA SER A 37 -8.02 10.20 11.05
C SER A 37 -9.51 10.48 11.18
N SER A 38 -9.94 11.73 11.07
CA SER A 38 -11.35 12.11 11.13
C SER A 38 -12.20 11.48 10.02
N CYS A 39 -11.61 11.29 8.85
CA CYS A 39 -12.25 10.61 7.70
C CYS A 39 -11.78 9.15 7.55
N HIS A 40 -10.55 8.85 7.92
CA HIS A 40 -9.94 7.53 7.78
C HIS A 40 -9.92 6.72 9.08
N VAL A 41 -10.96 6.84 9.91
CA VAL A 41 -11.09 6.18 11.22
C VAL A 41 -10.83 4.65 11.14
N LYS A 42 -11.22 4.00 10.06
CA LYS A 42 -10.98 2.55 9.86
C LYS A 42 -9.50 2.18 9.81
N LYS A 43 -8.61 3.13 9.55
CA LYS A 43 -7.17 2.87 9.53
C LYS A 43 -6.56 2.79 10.93
N ILE A 44 -7.29 3.24 11.94
CA ILE A 44 -6.83 3.29 13.34
C ILE A 44 -7.75 2.54 14.31
N SER A 45 -8.71 1.76 13.83
CA SER A 45 -9.75 1.14 14.67
C SER A 45 -9.66 -0.39 14.81
N GLY A 46 -8.63 -1.03 14.30
CA GLY A 46 -8.40 -2.48 14.48
C GLY A 46 -8.03 -2.84 15.93
N LYS A 47 -8.18 -4.12 16.30
CA LYS A 47 -7.77 -4.63 17.62
C LYS A 47 -6.28 -4.50 17.89
N SER A 48 -5.48 -4.54 16.83
CA SER A 48 -4.04 -4.24 16.83
C SER A 48 -3.83 -3.00 15.99
N VAL A 49 -3.36 -1.92 16.58
CA VAL A 49 -3.03 -0.66 15.89
C VAL A 49 -1.53 -0.51 15.87
N HIS A 50 -0.98 -0.19 14.71
CA HIS A 50 0.45 0.04 14.56
C HIS A 50 0.87 1.27 15.36
N SER A 51 1.97 1.19 16.13
CA SER A 51 2.43 2.30 16.97
C SER A 51 2.74 3.58 16.18
N ALA A 52 3.12 3.46 14.91
CA ALA A 52 3.31 4.60 14.04
C ALA A 52 2.02 5.44 13.82
N MET A 53 0.84 4.89 14.13
CA MET A 53 -0.42 5.65 14.06
C MET A 53 -0.56 6.71 15.15
N SER A 54 0.29 6.70 16.16
CA SER A 54 0.40 7.79 17.16
C SER A 54 1.23 8.98 16.66
N THR A 55 1.88 8.85 15.50
CA THR A 55 2.62 9.92 14.83
C THR A 55 1.77 10.56 13.72
N SER A 56 2.33 11.52 13.00
CA SER A 56 1.64 12.10 11.85
C SER A 56 1.56 11.13 10.68
N CYS A 57 0.41 11.07 10.01
CA CYS A 57 0.23 10.29 8.77
C CYS A 57 1.23 10.70 7.68
N THR A 58 1.68 11.96 7.71
CA THR A 58 2.64 12.52 6.75
C THR A 58 4.06 12.01 6.93
N VAL A 59 4.35 11.26 7.99
CA VAL A 59 5.64 10.54 8.13
C VAL A 59 5.78 9.48 7.03
N CYS A 60 4.67 8.84 6.67
CA CYS A 60 4.66 7.80 5.64
C CYS A 60 4.01 8.25 4.33
N HIS A 61 3.11 9.22 4.38
CA HIS A 61 2.35 9.68 3.22
C HIS A 61 2.69 11.14 2.88
N VAL A 62 3.00 11.39 1.62
CA VAL A 62 3.24 12.74 1.09
C VAL A 62 2.03 13.15 0.27
N ALA A 63 1.37 14.23 0.70
CA ALA A 63 0.32 14.87 -0.06
C ALA A 63 0.94 15.84 -1.07
N LYS A 64 0.54 15.74 -2.32
CA LYS A 64 0.92 16.66 -3.41
C LYS A 64 -0.35 17.20 -4.04
N THR A 65 -0.53 18.52 -4.00
CA THR A 65 -1.66 19.22 -4.61
C THR A 65 -1.20 19.86 -5.91
N GLU A 66 -1.90 19.56 -6.99
CA GLU A 66 -1.71 20.17 -8.30
C GLU A 66 -3.09 20.64 -8.82
N GLY A 67 -3.27 21.95 -8.97
CA GLY A 67 -4.58 22.52 -9.25
C GLY A 67 -5.57 22.19 -8.13
N ASP A 68 -6.70 21.60 -8.49
CA ASP A 68 -7.79 21.24 -7.57
C ASP A 68 -7.71 19.77 -7.08
N MET A 69 -6.62 19.08 -7.37
CA MET A 69 -6.46 17.66 -7.07
C MET A 69 -5.31 17.45 -6.07
N THR A 70 -5.58 16.69 -5.01
CA THR A 70 -4.54 16.21 -4.10
C THR A 70 -4.31 14.73 -4.31
N THR A 71 -3.07 14.34 -4.51
CA THR A 71 -2.62 12.95 -4.57
C THR A 71 -1.82 12.58 -3.33
N LEU A 72 -1.97 11.35 -2.85
CA LEU A 72 -1.19 10.81 -1.74
C LEU A 72 -0.23 9.75 -2.27
N ASN A 73 1.04 9.94 -1.99
CA ASN A 73 2.10 9.03 -2.34
C ASN A 73 2.81 8.54 -1.06
N LEU A 74 3.50 7.42 -1.14
CA LEU A 74 4.40 7.01 -0.06
C LEU A 74 5.67 7.88 -0.09
N ALA A 75 6.16 8.27 1.10
CA ALA A 75 7.40 9.01 1.25
C ALA A 75 8.64 8.23 0.78
N MET A 76 8.55 6.89 0.78
CA MET A 76 9.58 5.97 0.31
C MET A 76 8.95 4.78 -0.43
N PRO A 77 9.73 4.03 -1.24
CA PRO A 77 9.22 2.81 -1.87
C PRO A 77 8.60 1.84 -0.86
N LYS A 78 7.48 1.22 -1.24
CA LYS A 78 6.66 0.33 -0.40
C LYS A 78 7.47 -0.71 0.39
N GLY A 79 8.52 -1.31 -0.20
CA GLY A 79 9.37 -2.29 0.47
C GLY A 79 10.42 -1.71 1.41
N GLN A 80 10.63 -0.39 1.40
CA GLN A 80 11.68 0.28 2.18
C GLN A 80 11.14 1.10 3.35
N ILE A 81 9.90 1.58 3.25
CA ILE A 81 9.32 2.48 4.24
C ILE A 81 9.29 1.90 5.66
N CYS A 82 9.14 0.58 5.80
CA CYS A 82 9.17 -0.10 7.10
C CYS A 82 10.54 0.02 7.77
N PHE A 83 11.59 0.02 6.98
CA PHE A 83 12.97 0.09 7.47
C PHE A 83 13.42 1.49 7.88
N ALA A 84 12.56 2.49 7.76
CA ALA A 84 12.80 3.79 8.36
C ALA A 84 12.80 3.72 9.92
N CYS A 85 12.07 2.74 10.48
CA CYS A 85 11.96 2.52 11.93
C CYS A 85 12.34 1.10 12.36
N HIS A 86 12.09 0.09 11.50
CA HIS A 86 12.39 -1.30 11.81
C HIS A 86 13.78 -1.68 11.31
N GLU A 87 14.66 -2.06 12.24
CA GLU A 87 15.99 -2.54 11.87
C GLU A 87 15.92 -3.87 11.11
N LYS A 88 16.81 -4.05 10.14
CA LYS A 88 17.01 -5.31 9.43
C LYS A 88 17.76 -6.32 10.31
N SER A 89 17.18 -6.67 11.45
CA SER A 89 17.78 -7.62 12.41
C SER A 89 17.84 -9.04 11.82
N ALA A 90 18.70 -9.89 12.40
CA ALA A 90 18.78 -11.31 12.04
C ALA A 90 17.44 -12.03 12.27
N ALA A 91 16.68 -11.66 13.31
CA ALA A 91 15.35 -12.20 13.58
C ALA A 91 14.35 -11.84 12.47
N LEU A 92 14.41 -10.61 11.95
CA LEU A 92 13.57 -10.19 10.85
C LEU A 92 13.96 -10.90 9.54
N GLN A 93 15.26 -11.15 9.33
CA GLN A 93 15.76 -11.90 8.17
C GLN A 93 15.35 -13.37 8.19
N GLN A 94 15.15 -13.95 9.37
CA GLN A 94 14.63 -15.31 9.54
C GLN A 94 13.09 -15.38 9.45
N HIS A 95 12.42 -14.24 9.40
CA HIS A 95 10.99 -14.21 9.19
C HIS A 95 10.68 -14.67 7.75
N VAL A 96 10.15 -15.87 7.64
CA VAL A 96 10.07 -16.69 6.42
C VAL A 96 9.50 -15.97 5.17
N PRO A 97 8.53 -15.06 5.27
CA PRO A 97 8.02 -14.37 4.09
C PRO A 97 8.93 -13.25 3.55
N VAL A 98 9.89 -12.78 4.36
CA VAL A 98 10.71 -11.60 4.01
C VAL A 98 11.68 -11.86 2.85
N VAL A 99 11.98 -13.12 2.58
CA VAL A 99 12.96 -13.48 1.55
C VAL A 99 12.47 -13.18 0.13
N LYS A 100 11.16 -13.05 -0.09
CA LYS A 100 10.57 -12.88 -1.44
C LYS A 100 9.41 -11.89 -1.54
N GLY A 101 8.97 -11.26 -0.45
CA GLY A 101 7.78 -10.40 -0.45
C GLY A 101 7.99 -9.05 0.24
N SER A 102 6.98 -8.21 0.13
CA SER A 102 6.89 -6.96 0.90
C SER A 102 6.19 -7.23 2.22
N CYS A 103 6.59 -6.54 3.30
CA CYS A 103 5.95 -6.66 4.62
C CYS A 103 4.43 -6.52 4.56
N VAL A 104 3.95 -5.62 3.71
CA VAL A 104 2.52 -5.33 3.53
C VAL A 104 1.76 -6.36 2.68
N ASP A 105 2.42 -7.40 2.21
CA ASP A 105 1.74 -8.55 1.59
C ASP A 105 1.11 -9.45 2.67
N CYS A 106 1.60 -9.33 3.91
CA CYS A 106 1.13 -10.09 5.06
C CYS A 106 0.65 -9.22 6.23
N HIS A 107 1.13 -7.99 6.35
CA HIS A 107 0.80 -7.08 7.45
C HIS A 107 0.06 -5.84 6.94
N ASP A 108 -0.97 -5.41 7.69
CA ASP A 108 -1.54 -4.06 7.51
C ASP A 108 -0.63 -3.04 8.20
N ALA A 109 -0.20 -2.02 7.46
CA ALA A 109 0.69 -1.00 7.98
C ALA A 109 0.01 -0.04 8.98
N HIS A 110 -1.31 -0.10 9.14
CA HIS A 110 -2.09 0.80 9.97
C HIS A 110 -2.72 0.08 11.16
N SER A 111 -3.68 -0.81 10.91
CA SER A 111 -4.34 -1.59 11.96
C SER A 111 -4.96 -2.87 11.42
N SER A 112 -5.13 -3.85 12.28
CA SER A 112 -5.76 -5.14 11.94
C SER A 112 -6.51 -5.69 13.14
N ASP A 113 -7.53 -6.51 12.90
CA ASP A 113 -8.18 -7.31 13.94
C ASP A 113 -7.38 -8.56 14.33
N GLN A 114 -6.32 -8.85 13.57
CA GLN A 114 -5.42 -9.95 13.86
C GLN A 114 -4.22 -9.48 14.68
N ARG A 115 -3.65 -10.41 15.46
CA ARG A 115 -2.39 -10.15 16.19
C ARG A 115 -1.26 -9.84 15.20
N MET A 116 -0.28 -9.04 15.63
CA MET A 116 0.90 -8.68 14.85
C MET A 116 0.56 -7.96 13.53
N LEU A 117 -0.59 -7.29 13.48
CA LEU A 117 -1.07 -6.59 12.27
C LEU A 117 -1.23 -7.50 11.03
N LEU A 118 -1.46 -8.79 11.22
CA LEU A 118 -1.62 -9.70 10.10
C LEU A 118 -2.91 -9.41 9.32
N LEU A 119 -2.87 -9.60 8.01
CA LEU A 119 -4.06 -9.55 7.16
C LEU A 119 -4.98 -10.75 7.44
N ALA A 120 -6.30 -10.55 7.41
CA ALA A 120 -7.29 -11.57 7.78
C ALA A 120 -7.26 -12.83 6.87
N ASN A 121 -6.85 -12.68 5.62
CA ASN A 121 -6.94 -13.74 4.60
C ASN A 121 -5.58 -14.33 4.23
N LEU A 122 -4.63 -14.33 5.15
CA LEU A 122 -3.35 -14.97 4.89
C LEU A 122 -3.52 -16.49 4.80
N PRO A 123 -2.93 -17.14 3.79
CA PRO A 123 -2.86 -18.60 3.77
C PRO A 123 -2.11 -19.06 5.03
N ALA A 124 -2.66 -20.07 5.70
CA ALA A 124 -2.03 -20.64 6.88
C ALA A 124 -0.57 -21.00 6.56
N VAL A 125 0.37 -20.29 7.17
CA VAL A 125 1.79 -20.64 7.07
C VAL A 125 1.94 -21.99 7.75
N ARG A 126 2.15 -23.04 7.00
CA ARG A 126 2.48 -24.36 7.55
C ARG A 126 3.77 -24.19 8.34
N SER A 127 3.66 -24.18 9.65
CA SER A 127 4.84 -24.28 10.52
C SER A 127 5.49 -25.63 10.23
N ASN A 128 6.58 -25.62 9.48
CA ASN A 128 7.47 -26.78 9.41
C ASN A 128 8.05 -26.94 10.82
N LYS A 129 7.39 -27.76 11.66
CA LYS A 129 8.04 -28.30 12.83
C LYS A 129 9.22 -29.10 12.32
N GLN A 130 10.40 -28.53 12.36
CA GLN A 130 11.63 -29.29 12.27
C GLN A 130 11.67 -30.21 13.48
N LYS A 131 11.66 -31.50 13.19
CA LYS A 131 11.91 -32.61 14.09
C LYS A 131 13.39 -32.63 14.44
#